data_4082d461246a9aee86a8ac2b8f2d2324
#
_entry.id   4082d461246a9aee86a8ac2b8f2d2324
#
_cell.length_a   1.000
_cell.length_b   1.000
_cell.length_c   1.000
_cell.angle_alpha   90.00
_cell.angle_beta   90.00
_cell.angle_gamma   90.00
#
_symmetry.space_group_name_H-M   'P 1'
#
loop_
_entity.id
_entity.type
_entity.pdbx_description
1 polymer ?
#
loop_
_entity_poly.entity_id
_entity_poly.type
_entity_poly.pdbx_seq_one_letter_code
_entity_poly.pdbx_strand_id
1 'polypeptide(L)'
;MEQRLKKTPTLTLGCATACAKFALIVILFIPALSAGKFRSDRPDGAIPKQIVKIVDVRERQPPKEFVRIYSIVRSYRSDIAESEIWRISDVIFEESAKRAIDPLLVLALIHVESRFQSAAVSPMGARGMMQIMPDTGKFLAETLAREDGFYPAAFRPESLDDPVLNVRLGIYYLQDLHKQFQHLNLALAAYNCGPGEIQNRVENNLQMSDEFATLVLDAYQRFKKTKTPVL
;
A
#
# COMPACT_ATOMS: atom_id res chain seq x y z
N MET A 1 12.00 -30.56 53.91
CA MET A 1 12.97 -30.89 52.84
C MET A 1 12.98 -29.71 51.86
N GLU A 2 13.99 -28.85 52.06
CA GLU A 2 14.23 -27.64 51.28
C GLU A 2 14.81 -28.00 49.92
N GLN A 3 14.36 -27.39 48.85
CA GLN A 3 15.13 -27.28 47.63
C GLN A 3 15.16 -25.83 47.13
N ARG A 4 16.37 -25.36 47.05
CA ARG A 4 16.91 -24.04 46.76
C ARG A 4 16.46 -23.50 45.37
N LEU A 5 15.96 -22.27 45.38
CA LEU A 5 15.89 -21.40 44.26
C LEU A 5 17.29 -20.96 43.80
N LYS A 6 17.67 -21.28 42.55
CA LYS A 6 18.86 -20.71 41.90
C LYS A 6 18.44 -19.39 41.21
N LYS A 7 19.03 -18.31 41.69
CA LYS A 7 19.00 -16.98 41.06
C LYS A 7 19.83 -17.01 39.77
N THR A 8 19.23 -16.56 38.65
CA THR A 8 19.95 -16.18 37.42
C THR A 8 20.21 -14.70 37.42
N PRO A 9 21.35 -14.22 36.91
CA PRO A 9 21.73 -12.82 36.96
C PRO A 9 21.05 -12.01 35.85
N THR A 10 20.54 -10.85 36.23
CA THR A 10 20.08 -9.80 35.37
C THR A 10 21.26 -9.17 34.61
N LEU A 11 21.27 -9.32 33.26
CA LEU A 11 22.12 -8.51 32.41
C LEU A 11 21.34 -7.24 32.01
N THR A 12 21.75 -6.14 32.59
CA THR A 12 21.42 -4.80 32.12
C THR A 12 22.23 -4.53 30.86
N LEU A 13 21.57 -4.46 29.69
CA LEU A 13 22.22 -4.00 28.45
C LEU A 13 21.72 -2.61 28.12
N GLY A 14 22.69 -1.69 28.13
CA GLY A 14 22.48 -0.27 27.94
C GLY A 14 21.91 0.07 26.58
N CYS A 15 21.10 1.12 26.59
CA CYS A 15 20.59 1.85 25.47
C CYS A 15 21.75 2.41 24.63
N ALA A 16 21.99 1.85 23.44
CA ALA A 16 22.84 2.44 22.42
C ALA A 16 21.98 2.72 21.20
N THR A 17 21.73 3.99 20.99
CA THR A 17 21.16 4.58 19.79
C THR A 17 22.00 4.20 18.56
N ALA A 18 21.54 3.22 17.79
CA ALA A 18 22.11 2.90 16.49
C ALA A 18 21.18 3.41 15.39
N CYS A 19 21.50 4.58 14.87
CA CYS A 19 20.98 5.13 13.64
C CYS A 19 21.47 4.24 12.49
N ALA A 20 20.70 3.24 12.10
CA ALA A 20 21.03 2.35 10.98
C ALA A 20 20.79 3.10 9.67
N LYS A 21 21.87 3.61 9.07
CA LYS A 21 21.91 4.09 7.69
C LYS A 21 21.78 2.87 6.76
N PHE A 22 20.62 2.68 6.17
CA PHE A 22 20.46 1.74 5.08
C PHE A 22 21.17 2.32 3.83
N ALA A 23 22.39 1.85 3.58
CA ALA A 23 23.05 2.04 2.31
C ALA A 23 22.60 0.92 1.36
N LEU A 24 21.78 1.27 0.38
CA LEU A 24 21.44 0.37 -0.72
C LEU A 24 22.68 0.20 -1.60
N ILE A 25 23.39 -0.92 -1.48
CA ILE A 25 24.50 -1.29 -2.37
C ILE A 25 23.87 -1.87 -3.64
N VAL A 26 23.79 -1.05 -4.68
CA VAL A 26 23.49 -1.54 -6.03
C VAL A 26 24.78 -2.11 -6.61
N ILE A 27 24.91 -3.45 -6.61
CA ILE A 27 25.98 -4.15 -7.30
C ILE A 27 25.65 -4.17 -8.79
N LEU A 28 26.24 -3.25 -9.56
CA LEU A 28 26.22 -3.33 -11.02
C LEU A 28 27.17 -4.45 -11.46
N PHE A 29 26.61 -5.50 -12.04
CA PHE A 29 27.36 -6.52 -12.76
C PHE A 29 28.00 -5.87 -14.00
N ILE A 30 29.31 -5.66 -13.96
CA ILE A 30 30.08 -5.28 -15.14
C ILE A 30 30.57 -6.59 -15.76
N PRO A 31 30.23 -6.88 -17.02
CA PRO A 31 30.82 -8.05 -17.69
C PRO A 31 32.31 -7.83 -17.86
N ALA A 32 33.10 -8.86 -17.52
CA ALA A 32 34.52 -8.88 -17.67
C ALA A 32 34.90 -8.70 -19.14
N LEU A 33 35.40 -7.52 -19.51
CA LEU A 33 36.07 -7.32 -20.77
C LEU A 33 37.56 -7.72 -20.59
N SER A 34 38.02 -8.51 -21.54
CA SER A 34 39.36 -9.09 -21.69
C SER A 34 40.51 -8.10 -21.41
N ALA A 35 41.57 -8.67 -20.85
CA ALA A 35 42.80 -7.97 -20.49
C ALA A 35 43.46 -7.29 -21.71
N GLY A 36 43.16 -6.02 -21.93
CA GLY A 36 43.92 -5.10 -22.74
C GLY A 36 44.76 -4.22 -21.82
N LYS A 37 46.04 -4.09 -22.11
CA LYS A 37 47.00 -3.28 -21.35
C LYS A 37 46.48 -1.85 -21.11
N PHE A 38 46.07 -1.57 -19.88
CA PHE A 38 45.67 -0.23 -19.46
C PHE A 38 46.93 0.63 -19.27
N ARG A 39 47.18 1.53 -20.22
CA ARG A 39 48.23 2.55 -20.15
C ARG A 39 47.72 3.69 -19.26
N SER A 40 48.28 3.79 -18.08
CA SER A 40 47.99 4.83 -17.09
C SER A 40 48.61 6.16 -17.53
N ASP A 41 47.87 6.97 -18.26
CA ASP A 41 48.16 8.39 -18.49
C ASP A 41 46.86 9.19 -18.34
N ARG A 42 46.45 9.50 -17.10
CA ARG A 42 45.55 10.60 -16.78
C ARG A 42 46.09 11.34 -15.54
N PRO A 43 46.63 12.55 -15.70
CA PRO A 43 46.70 13.49 -14.59
C PRO A 43 45.28 14.00 -14.37
N ASP A 44 44.92 14.24 -13.10
CA ASP A 44 43.69 14.83 -12.60
C ASP A 44 42.56 13.84 -12.31
N GLY A 45 42.40 13.58 -11.00
CA GLY A 45 41.33 12.80 -10.40
C GLY A 45 39.94 13.45 -10.53
N ALA A 46 39.57 13.91 -11.73
CA ALA A 46 38.23 14.42 -12.01
C ALA A 46 37.24 13.25 -12.14
N ILE A 47 36.38 13.09 -11.17
CA ILE A 47 35.24 12.16 -11.20
C ILE A 47 34.36 12.52 -12.41
N PRO A 48 34.03 11.55 -13.31
CA PRO A 48 33.22 11.83 -14.48
C PRO A 48 31.90 12.52 -14.08
N LYS A 49 31.56 13.63 -14.76
CA LYS A 49 30.32 14.41 -14.49
C LYS A 49 29.02 13.60 -14.54
N GLN A 50 29.03 12.39 -15.10
CA GLN A 50 27.90 11.47 -15.08
C GLN A 50 27.60 10.88 -13.70
N ILE A 51 28.57 10.79 -12.79
CA ILE A 51 28.38 10.27 -11.43
C ILE A 51 27.72 11.32 -10.53
N VAL A 52 27.89 12.61 -10.85
CA VAL A 52 27.30 13.72 -10.07
C VAL A 52 25.78 13.79 -10.22
N LYS A 53 25.21 13.27 -11.31
CA LYS A 53 23.74 13.24 -11.51
C LYS A 53 22.99 12.25 -10.62
N ILE A 54 23.69 11.30 -9.98
CA ILE A 54 23.06 10.28 -9.11
C ILE A 54 22.88 10.81 -7.66
N VAL A 55 23.58 11.92 -7.31
CA VAL A 55 23.56 12.44 -5.92
C VAL A 55 22.40 13.39 -5.67
N ASP A 56 21.72 13.87 -6.72
CA ASP A 56 20.64 14.87 -6.61
C ASP A 56 19.24 14.26 -6.32
N VAL A 57 19.19 12.99 -5.94
CA VAL A 57 17.92 12.30 -5.56
C VAL A 57 17.55 12.55 -4.08
N ARG A 58 18.40 13.20 -3.29
CA ARG A 58 18.27 13.26 -1.82
C ARG A 58 17.39 14.37 -1.24
N GLU A 59 16.85 15.28 -2.07
CA GLU A 59 16.04 16.42 -1.55
C GLU A 59 14.73 16.68 -2.30
N ARG A 60 14.20 15.72 -3.05
CA ARG A 60 12.85 15.92 -3.58
C ARG A 60 11.85 15.70 -2.44
N GLN A 61 11.29 16.80 -1.99
CA GLN A 61 10.12 16.71 -1.11
C GLN A 61 9.06 15.80 -1.76
N PRO A 62 8.41 14.93 -0.96
CA PRO A 62 7.38 14.06 -1.50
C PRO A 62 6.27 14.87 -2.17
N PRO A 63 5.62 14.36 -3.23
CA PRO A 63 4.52 15.04 -3.88
C PRO A 63 3.45 15.49 -2.88
N LYS A 64 2.86 16.66 -3.08
CA LYS A 64 1.81 17.19 -2.19
C LYS A 64 0.66 16.20 -1.96
N GLU A 65 0.34 15.44 -3.00
CA GLU A 65 -0.67 14.38 -2.93
C GLU A 65 -0.27 13.26 -1.99
N PHE A 66 0.99 12.78 -2.07
CA PHE A 66 1.53 11.79 -1.14
C PHE A 66 1.47 12.31 0.30
N VAL A 67 1.92 13.55 0.54
CA VAL A 67 1.86 14.18 1.87
C VAL A 67 0.44 14.19 2.43
N ARG A 68 -0.53 14.44 1.57
CA ARG A 68 -1.95 14.43 1.95
C ARG A 68 -2.43 13.03 2.33
N ILE A 69 -2.13 12.01 1.52
CA ILE A 69 -2.43 10.61 1.81
C ILE A 69 -1.83 10.22 3.15
N TYR A 70 -0.53 10.45 3.31
CA TYR A 70 0.22 10.18 4.52
C TYR A 70 -0.39 10.83 5.77
N SER A 71 -0.74 12.11 5.69
CA SER A 71 -1.35 12.83 6.80
C SER A 71 -2.70 12.26 7.21
N ILE A 72 -3.51 11.81 6.23
CA ILE A 72 -4.79 11.17 6.51
C ILE A 72 -4.55 9.80 7.16
N VAL A 73 -3.71 8.93 6.58
CA VAL A 73 -3.41 7.61 7.16
C VAL A 73 -2.89 7.76 8.59
N ARG A 74 -1.93 8.67 8.82
CA ARG A 74 -1.36 8.94 10.14
C ARG A 74 -2.41 9.39 11.16
N SER A 75 -3.40 10.18 10.75
CA SER A 75 -4.45 10.66 11.66
C SER A 75 -5.36 9.54 12.17
N TYR A 76 -5.51 8.44 11.41
CA TYR A 76 -6.27 7.26 11.81
C TYR A 76 -5.42 6.17 12.46
N ARG A 77 -4.12 6.14 12.18
CA ARG A 77 -3.20 5.07 12.60
C ARG A 77 -1.95 5.61 13.28
N SER A 78 -2.14 6.50 14.24
CA SER A 78 -1.05 6.98 15.10
C SER A 78 -0.49 5.91 16.06
N ASP A 79 -1.13 4.73 16.10
CA ASP A 79 -0.82 3.58 16.94
C ASP A 79 0.24 2.63 16.33
N ILE A 80 0.54 2.76 15.03
CA ILE A 80 1.50 1.89 14.32
C ILE A 80 2.82 2.63 14.03
N ALA A 81 3.85 1.87 13.64
CA ALA A 81 5.15 2.43 13.29
C ALA A 81 5.06 3.38 12.08
N GLU A 82 5.83 4.46 12.11
CA GLU A 82 5.91 5.46 11.03
C GLU A 82 6.25 4.81 9.66
N SER A 83 7.13 3.80 9.68
CA SER A 83 7.48 3.03 8.47
C SER A 83 6.29 2.30 7.86
N GLU A 84 5.35 1.85 8.68
CA GLU A 84 4.14 1.18 8.22
C GLU A 84 3.15 2.20 7.64
N ILE A 85 2.99 3.37 8.26
CA ILE A 85 2.21 4.49 7.72
C ILE A 85 2.74 4.88 6.33
N TRP A 86 4.08 4.94 6.18
CA TRP A 86 4.74 5.20 4.90
C TRP A 86 4.39 4.14 3.86
N ARG A 87 4.53 2.85 4.18
CA ARG A 87 4.22 1.73 3.27
C ARG A 87 2.76 1.75 2.79
N ILE A 88 1.83 2.00 3.71
CA ILE A 88 0.40 2.13 3.39
C ILE A 88 0.16 3.33 2.47
N SER A 89 0.76 4.46 2.77
CA SER A 89 0.60 5.68 1.97
C SER A 89 1.19 5.53 0.58
N ASP A 90 2.33 4.87 0.47
CA ASP A 90 3.04 4.62 -0.78
C ASP A 90 2.22 3.72 -1.72
N VAL A 91 1.71 2.60 -1.22
CA VAL A 91 0.86 1.73 -2.04
C VAL A 91 -0.43 2.40 -2.48
N ILE A 92 -1.06 3.24 -1.63
CA ILE A 92 -2.24 4.01 -2.03
C ILE A 92 -1.88 4.99 -3.15
N PHE A 93 -0.77 5.72 -3.00
CA PHE A 93 -0.30 6.69 -3.98
C PHE A 93 0.01 6.03 -5.34
N GLU A 94 0.85 5.00 -5.34
CA GLU A 94 1.30 4.31 -6.55
C GLU A 94 0.17 3.59 -7.28
N GLU A 95 -0.66 2.80 -6.56
CA GLU A 95 -1.74 2.06 -7.19
C GLU A 95 -2.89 2.97 -7.65
N SER A 96 -3.16 4.06 -6.95
CA SER A 96 -4.15 5.06 -7.38
C SER A 96 -3.71 5.72 -8.69
N ALA A 97 -2.45 6.15 -8.79
CA ALA A 97 -1.88 6.73 -10.00
C ALA A 97 -1.89 5.72 -11.17
N LYS A 98 -1.44 4.48 -10.92
CA LYS A 98 -1.41 3.40 -11.91
C LYS A 98 -2.79 3.12 -12.51
N ARG A 99 -3.85 3.23 -11.71
CA ARG A 99 -5.22 2.85 -12.10
C ARG A 99 -6.13 4.03 -12.38
N ALA A 100 -5.60 5.26 -12.35
CA ALA A 100 -6.34 6.50 -12.56
C ALA A 100 -7.55 6.64 -11.64
N ILE A 101 -7.40 6.25 -10.35
CA ILE A 101 -8.40 6.42 -9.29
C ILE A 101 -7.93 7.53 -8.36
N ASP A 102 -8.85 8.44 -7.97
CA ASP A 102 -8.54 9.47 -6.98
C ASP A 102 -8.15 8.82 -5.64
N PRO A 103 -6.94 9.04 -5.10
CA PRO A 103 -6.51 8.43 -3.84
C PRO A 103 -7.38 8.83 -2.66
N LEU A 104 -8.05 9.97 -2.69
CA LEU A 104 -9.01 10.35 -1.64
C LEU A 104 -10.28 9.48 -1.66
N LEU A 105 -10.68 8.97 -2.83
CA LEU A 105 -11.76 7.99 -2.94
C LEU A 105 -11.33 6.66 -2.33
N VAL A 106 -10.09 6.23 -2.58
CA VAL A 106 -9.52 5.02 -1.96
C VAL A 106 -9.48 5.14 -0.45
N LEU A 107 -8.98 6.28 0.07
CA LEU A 107 -8.96 6.55 1.51
C LEU A 107 -10.38 6.55 2.12
N ALA A 108 -11.37 7.08 1.39
CA ALA A 108 -12.76 7.07 1.83
C ALA A 108 -13.33 5.65 1.90
N LEU A 109 -13.03 4.82 0.92
CA LEU A 109 -13.42 3.41 0.92
C LEU A 109 -12.77 2.66 2.10
N ILE A 110 -11.45 2.80 2.30
CA ILE A 110 -10.74 2.23 3.45
C ILE A 110 -11.34 2.69 4.79
N HIS A 111 -11.71 3.97 4.88
CA HIS A 111 -12.36 4.51 6.08
C HIS A 111 -13.69 3.83 6.39
N VAL A 112 -14.53 3.63 5.39
CA VAL A 112 -15.85 2.98 5.56
C VAL A 112 -15.69 1.50 5.87
N GLU A 113 -14.78 0.80 5.19
CA GLU A 113 -14.58 -0.64 5.32
C GLU A 113 -13.98 -1.06 6.68
N SER A 114 -12.92 -0.41 7.11
CA SER A 114 -12.16 -0.89 8.28
C SER A 114 -11.73 0.22 9.24
N ARG A 115 -11.95 1.49 8.91
CA ARG A 115 -11.30 2.62 9.60
C ARG A 115 -9.78 2.47 9.66
N PHE A 116 -9.19 2.02 8.55
CA PHE A 116 -7.76 1.77 8.40
C PHE A 116 -7.19 0.62 9.25
N GLN A 117 -7.99 -0.31 9.72
CA GLN A 117 -7.53 -1.47 10.48
C GLN A 117 -7.03 -2.57 9.55
N SER A 118 -5.71 -2.91 9.63
CA SER A 118 -5.08 -3.89 8.74
C SER A 118 -5.55 -5.33 9.00
N ALA A 119 -5.80 -5.66 10.26
CA ALA A 119 -6.23 -7.00 10.67
C ALA A 119 -7.75 -7.09 10.95
N ALA A 120 -8.56 -6.19 10.37
CA ALA A 120 -10.01 -6.25 10.52
C ALA A 120 -10.57 -7.50 9.85
N VAL A 121 -11.45 -8.22 10.55
CA VAL A 121 -12.18 -9.37 10.01
C VAL A 121 -13.67 -9.17 10.27
N SER A 122 -14.46 -9.15 9.19
CA SER A 122 -15.91 -9.01 9.32
C SER A 122 -16.58 -10.33 9.75
N PRO A 123 -17.82 -10.31 10.24
CA PRO A 123 -18.60 -11.53 10.52
C PRO A 123 -18.76 -12.44 9.30
N MET A 124 -18.71 -11.88 8.08
CA MET A 124 -18.81 -12.63 6.83
C MET A 124 -17.45 -13.11 6.32
N GLY A 125 -16.34 -12.81 7.03
CA GLY A 125 -14.99 -13.26 6.70
C GLY A 125 -14.22 -12.33 5.75
N ALA A 126 -14.74 -11.14 5.42
CA ALA A 126 -13.96 -10.12 4.70
C ALA A 126 -12.80 -9.64 5.58
N ARG A 127 -11.62 -9.37 4.96
CA ARG A 127 -10.38 -9.14 5.69
C ARG A 127 -9.64 -7.89 5.23
N GLY A 128 -8.94 -7.29 6.17
CA GLY A 128 -7.96 -6.22 5.94
C GLY A 128 -8.58 -4.84 5.76
N MET A 129 -7.73 -3.89 5.36
CA MET A 129 -8.08 -2.47 5.27
C MET A 129 -9.25 -2.20 4.32
N MET A 130 -9.33 -2.91 3.21
CA MET A 130 -10.36 -2.77 2.18
C MET A 130 -11.38 -3.91 2.20
N GLN A 131 -11.43 -4.71 3.28
CA GLN A 131 -12.42 -5.76 3.55
C GLN A 131 -12.68 -6.69 2.35
N ILE A 132 -11.61 -7.31 1.85
CA ILE A 132 -11.71 -8.21 0.69
C ILE A 132 -12.10 -9.60 1.18
N MET A 133 -13.06 -10.23 0.50
CA MET A 133 -13.39 -11.63 0.73
C MET A 133 -12.24 -12.54 0.27
N PRO A 134 -11.89 -13.61 1.01
CA PRO A 134 -10.75 -14.48 0.67
C PRO A 134 -10.77 -15.03 -0.74
N ASP A 135 -11.92 -15.49 -1.24
CA ASP A 135 -12.06 -16.02 -2.59
C ASP A 135 -11.86 -14.94 -3.66
N THR A 136 -12.41 -13.75 -3.43
CA THR A 136 -12.17 -12.57 -4.27
C THR A 136 -10.69 -12.21 -4.26
N GLY A 137 -10.07 -12.16 -3.09
CA GLY A 137 -8.64 -11.85 -2.94
C GLY A 137 -7.74 -12.82 -3.70
N LYS A 138 -8.04 -14.13 -3.63
CA LYS A 138 -7.33 -15.17 -4.38
C LYS A 138 -7.45 -14.93 -5.89
N PHE A 139 -8.66 -14.75 -6.39
CA PHE A 139 -8.91 -14.48 -7.80
C PHE A 139 -8.18 -13.24 -8.31
N LEU A 140 -8.24 -12.13 -7.54
CA LEU A 140 -7.57 -10.87 -7.88
C LEU A 140 -6.04 -11.03 -7.86
N ALA A 141 -5.48 -11.75 -6.88
CA ALA A 141 -4.05 -12.00 -6.78
C ALA A 141 -3.53 -12.81 -7.97
N GLU A 142 -4.26 -13.85 -8.39
CA GLU A 142 -3.94 -14.64 -9.57
C GLU A 142 -4.05 -13.83 -10.87
N THR A 143 -5.01 -12.91 -10.94
CA THR A 143 -5.19 -12.02 -12.10
C THR A 143 -4.05 -11.00 -12.19
N LEU A 144 -3.70 -10.34 -11.09
CA LEU A 144 -2.57 -9.40 -11.03
C LEU A 144 -1.23 -10.09 -11.30
N ALA A 145 -1.08 -11.37 -10.90
CA ALA A 145 0.11 -12.15 -11.23
C ALA A 145 0.30 -12.28 -12.75
N ARG A 146 -0.78 -12.45 -13.50
CA ARG A 146 -0.76 -12.55 -14.97
C ARG A 146 -0.55 -11.20 -15.66
N GLU A 147 -1.14 -10.13 -15.14
CA GLU A 147 -1.10 -8.81 -15.77
C GLU A 147 0.19 -8.03 -15.44
N ASP A 148 0.58 -8.02 -14.19
CA ASP A 148 1.64 -7.16 -13.63
C ASP A 148 2.91 -7.93 -13.25
N GLY A 149 2.92 -9.27 -13.37
CA GLY A 149 3.99 -10.12 -12.87
C GLY A 149 4.09 -10.12 -11.33
N PHE A 150 3.09 -9.56 -10.65
CA PHE A 150 3.02 -9.53 -9.20
C PHE A 150 2.55 -10.89 -8.68
N TYR A 151 3.48 -11.67 -8.12
CA TYR A 151 3.18 -12.98 -7.56
C TYR A 151 3.26 -12.92 -6.03
N PRO A 152 2.13 -12.88 -5.29
CA PRO A 152 2.21 -13.18 -3.87
C PRO A 152 2.64 -14.64 -3.72
N ALA A 153 3.59 -14.92 -2.84
CA ALA A 153 3.83 -16.29 -2.38
C ALA A 153 2.48 -16.91 -1.98
N ALA A 154 2.31 -18.21 -2.08
CA ALA A 154 1.06 -18.97 -1.93
C ALA A 154 -0.03 -18.22 -1.14
N PHE A 155 -1.06 -17.70 -1.83
CA PHE A 155 -2.14 -16.91 -1.24
C PHE A 155 -2.89 -17.71 -0.17
N ARG A 156 -3.09 -17.11 0.99
CA ARG A 156 -3.95 -17.60 2.08
C ARG A 156 -4.89 -16.47 2.51
N PRO A 157 -6.01 -16.77 3.17
CA PRO A 157 -6.89 -15.73 3.70
C PRO A 157 -6.15 -14.67 4.53
N GLU A 158 -5.19 -15.09 5.37
CA GLU A 158 -4.39 -14.22 6.22
C GLU A 158 -3.43 -13.31 5.42
N SER A 159 -3.15 -13.64 4.15
CA SER A 159 -2.38 -12.74 3.28
C SER A 159 -3.07 -11.38 3.09
N LEU A 160 -4.39 -11.32 3.27
CA LEU A 160 -5.17 -10.09 3.22
C LEU A 160 -4.98 -9.19 4.46
N ASP A 161 -4.30 -9.66 5.50
CA ASP A 161 -3.95 -8.84 6.67
C ASP A 161 -2.71 -7.98 6.40
N ASP A 162 -1.92 -8.29 5.34
CA ASP A 162 -0.87 -7.39 4.85
C ASP A 162 -1.52 -6.17 4.17
N PRO A 163 -1.33 -4.96 4.70
CA PRO A 163 -2.01 -3.78 4.20
C PRO A 163 -1.61 -3.41 2.77
N VAL A 164 -0.37 -3.71 2.37
CA VAL A 164 0.12 -3.41 1.01
C VAL A 164 -0.57 -4.31 -0.01
N LEU A 165 -0.64 -5.60 0.25
CA LEU A 165 -1.36 -6.54 -0.61
C LEU A 165 -2.85 -6.20 -0.66
N ASN A 166 -3.46 -5.98 0.50
CA ASN A 166 -4.88 -5.72 0.63
C ASN A 166 -5.31 -4.46 -0.14
N VAL A 167 -4.59 -3.36 0.03
CA VAL A 167 -4.85 -2.09 -0.67
C VAL A 167 -4.65 -2.25 -2.19
N ARG A 168 -3.59 -2.92 -2.62
CA ARG A 168 -3.35 -3.20 -4.04
C ARG A 168 -4.50 -3.96 -4.69
N LEU A 169 -4.95 -5.05 -4.05
CA LEU A 169 -6.07 -5.85 -4.53
C LEU A 169 -7.38 -5.06 -4.52
N GLY A 170 -7.64 -4.28 -3.46
CA GLY A 170 -8.86 -3.49 -3.34
C GLY A 170 -8.98 -2.37 -4.38
N ILE A 171 -7.88 -1.67 -4.67
CA ILE A 171 -7.86 -0.63 -5.71
C ILE A 171 -8.05 -1.26 -7.09
N TYR A 172 -7.41 -2.41 -7.36
CA TYR A 172 -7.63 -3.15 -8.59
C TYR A 172 -9.11 -3.55 -8.74
N TYR A 173 -9.70 -4.11 -7.68
CA TYR A 173 -11.10 -4.53 -7.68
C TYR A 173 -12.06 -3.36 -7.92
N LEU A 174 -11.83 -2.22 -7.25
CA LEU A 174 -12.63 -1.02 -7.49
C LEU A 174 -12.54 -0.53 -8.94
N GLN A 175 -11.33 -0.56 -9.54
CA GLN A 175 -11.15 -0.21 -10.94
C GLN A 175 -11.92 -1.15 -11.87
N ASP A 176 -11.83 -2.47 -11.63
CA ASP A 176 -12.49 -3.49 -12.44
C ASP A 176 -14.02 -3.32 -12.38
N LEU A 177 -14.58 -3.14 -11.20
CA LEU A 177 -15.99 -2.86 -11.00
C LEU A 177 -16.41 -1.54 -11.69
N HIS A 178 -15.58 -0.49 -11.61
CA HIS A 178 -15.87 0.76 -12.28
C HIS A 178 -15.86 0.62 -13.81
N LYS A 179 -14.97 -0.19 -14.37
CA LYS A 179 -14.97 -0.53 -15.80
C LYS A 179 -16.21 -1.34 -16.19
N GLN A 180 -16.66 -2.27 -15.33
CA GLN A 180 -17.81 -3.11 -15.59
C GLN A 180 -19.12 -2.31 -15.58
N PHE A 181 -19.33 -1.49 -14.57
CA PHE A 181 -20.60 -0.79 -14.37
C PHE A 181 -20.65 0.62 -14.96
N GLN A 182 -19.51 1.23 -15.33
CA GLN A 182 -19.38 2.58 -15.90
C GLN A 182 -19.93 3.72 -15.03
N HIS A 183 -20.46 3.41 -13.85
CA HIS A 183 -21.04 4.35 -12.89
C HIS A 183 -20.43 4.11 -11.50
N LEU A 184 -19.87 5.15 -10.89
CA LEU A 184 -19.19 5.03 -9.60
C LEU A 184 -20.10 4.48 -8.49
N ASN A 185 -21.36 4.96 -8.42
CA ASN A 185 -22.30 4.48 -7.41
C ASN A 185 -22.57 2.96 -7.54
N LEU A 186 -22.71 2.48 -8.78
CA LEU A 186 -22.92 1.05 -9.05
C LEU A 186 -21.65 0.25 -8.74
N ALA A 187 -20.48 0.78 -9.06
CA ALA A 187 -19.20 0.14 -8.72
C ALA A 187 -19.02 0.03 -7.21
N LEU A 188 -19.34 1.07 -6.44
CA LEU A 188 -19.28 1.05 -4.97
C LEU A 188 -20.32 0.09 -4.39
N ALA A 189 -21.54 0.07 -4.92
CA ALA A 189 -22.55 -0.90 -4.50
C ALA A 189 -22.10 -2.34 -4.81
N ALA A 190 -21.51 -2.58 -5.99
CA ALA A 190 -20.98 -3.89 -6.38
C ALA A 190 -19.77 -4.30 -5.54
N TYR A 191 -18.95 -3.33 -5.09
CA TYR A 191 -17.86 -3.59 -4.16
C TYR A 191 -18.37 -4.19 -2.85
N ASN A 192 -19.45 -3.64 -2.33
CA ASN A 192 -20.05 -4.05 -1.05
C ASN A 192 -20.84 -5.37 -1.14
N CYS A 193 -21.71 -5.53 -2.14
CA CYS A 193 -22.63 -6.69 -2.20
C CYS A 193 -22.28 -7.70 -3.31
N GLY A 194 -21.21 -7.45 -4.07
CA GLY A 194 -20.78 -8.29 -5.18
C GLY A 194 -21.38 -7.87 -6.53
N PRO A 195 -20.62 -8.03 -7.62
CA PRO A 195 -21.04 -7.61 -8.97
C PRO A 195 -22.24 -8.39 -9.50
N GLY A 196 -22.37 -9.66 -9.17
CA GLY A 196 -23.50 -10.49 -9.61
C GLY A 196 -24.85 -9.99 -9.08
N GLU A 197 -24.89 -9.54 -7.82
CA GLU A 197 -26.09 -8.97 -7.21
C GLU A 197 -26.51 -7.66 -7.90
N ILE A 198 -25.53 -6.77 -8.16
CA ILE A 198 -25.83 -5.51 -8.85
C ILE A 198 -26.27 -5.76 -10.29
N GLN A 199 -25.62 -6.68 -10.99
CA GLN A 199 -26.02 -7.04 -12.35
C GLN A 199 -27.44 -7.57 -12.40
N ASN A 200 -27.80 -8.51 -11.51
CA ASN A 200 -29.16 -9.04 -11.40
C ASN A 200 -30.19 -7.94 -11.12
N ARG A 201 -29.87 -6.98 -10.23
CA ARG A 201 -30.79 -5.86 -9.93
C ARG A 201 -30.99 -4.93 -11.11
N VAL A 202 -29.90 -4.61 -11.84
CA VAL A 202 -29.97 -3.78 -13.05
C VAL A 202 -30.81 -4.45 -14.13
N GLU A 203 -30.56 -5.73 -14.42
CA GLU A 203 -31.29 -6.48 -15.45
C GLU A 203 -32.79 -6.64 -15.16
N ASN A 204 -33.15 -6.75 -13.89
CA ASN A 204 -34.54 -6.94 -13.44
C ASN A 204 -35.22 -5.64 -12.97
N ASN A 205 -34.60 -4.47 -13.15
CA ASN A 205 -35.10 -3.17 -12.68
C ASN A 205 -35.49 -3.17 -11.18
N LEU A 206 -34.72 -3.87 -10.34
CA LEU A 206 -34.97 -3.94 -8.90
C LEU A 206 -34.38 -2.71 -8.20
N GLN A 207 -35.00 -2.32 -7.09
CA GLN A 207 -34.50 -1.23 -6.26
C GLN A 207 -33.11 -1.56 -5.73
N MET A 208 -32.18 -0.62 -5.83
CA MET A 208 -30.82 -0.71 -5.28
C MET A 208 -30.71 0.10 -3.99
N SER A 209 -29.96 -0.43 -3.02
CA SER A 209 -29.52 0.39 -1.89
C SER A 209 -28.28 1.18 -2.32
N ASP A 210 -28.33 2.47 -2.15
CA ASP A 210 -27.21 3.40 -2.37
C ASP A 210 -26.50 3.78 -1.05
N GLU A 211 -26.90 3.16 0.06
CA GLU A 211 -26.42 3.49 1.40
C GLU A 211 -24.88 3.40 1.50
N PHE A 212 -24.29 2.29 1.07
CA PHE A 212 -22.85 2.12 1.09
C PHE A 212 -22.13 3.14 0.20
N ALA A 213 -22.61 3.32 -1.03
CA ALA A 213 -22.06 4.30 -1.94
C ALA A 213 -22.14 5.73 -1.34
N THR A 214 -23.26 6.08 -0.71
CA THR A 214 -23.45 7.36 -0.02
C THR A 214 -22.44 7.53 1.11
N LEU A 215 -22.24 6.52 1.97
CA LEU A 215 -21.24 6.58 3.06
C LEU A 215 -19.83 6.84 2.53
N VAL A 216 -19.43 6.14 1.46
CA VAL A 216 -18.10 6.32 0.85
C VAL A 216 -17.98 7.71 0.23
N LEU A 217 -18.98 8.17 -0.51
CA LEU A 217 -18.96 9.48 -1.16
C LEU A 217 -18.97 10.62 -0.15
N ASP A 218 -19.68 10.49 0.96
CA ASP A 218 -19.66 11.46 2.05
C ASP A 218 -18.28 11.52 2.73
N ALA A 219 -17.65 10.37 2.96
CA ALA A 219 -16.28 10.31 3.46
C ALA A 219 -15.29 10.96 2.46
N TYR A 220 -15.45 10.68 1.18
CA TYR A 220 -14.65 11.28 0.12
C TYR A 220 -14.78 12.81 0.10
N GLN A 221 -16.00 13.35 0.20
CA GLN A 221 -16.21 14.80 0.26
C GLN A 221 -15.60 15.42 1.53
N ARG A 222 -15.64 14.72 2.67
CA ARG A 222 -14.95 15.15 3.90
C ARG A 222 -13.44 15.23 3.68
N PHE A 223 -12.82 14.20 3.11
CA PHE A 223 -11.38 14.21 2.81
C PHE A 223 -11.01 15.30 1.82
N LYS A 224 -11.82 15.58 0.81
CA LYS A 224 -11.58 16.71 -0.12
C LYS A 224 -11.54 18.07 0.55
N LYS A 225 -12.36 18.28 1.57
CA LYS A 225 -12.43 19.55 2.33
C LYS A 225 -11.32 19.69 3.37
N THR A 226 -10.68 18.59 3.79
CA THR A 226 -9.59 18.61 4.76
C THR A 226 -8.37 19.28 4.14
N LYS A 227 -7.90 20.38 4.75
CA LYS A 227 -6.66 21.05 4.32
C LYS A 227 -5.48 20.10 4.56
N THR A 228 -4.59 20.01 3.59
CA THR A 228 -3.33 19.27 3.75
C THR A 228 -2.50 19.99 4.81
N PRO A 229 -2.05 19.32 5.88
CA PRO A 229 -1.09 19.90 6.80
C PRO A 229 0.18 20.27 6.03
N VAL A 230 0.76 21.41 6.36
CA VAL A 230 2.12 21.76 5.91
C VAL A 230 3.04 20.95 6.83
N LEU A 231 3.84 20.05 6.29
CA LEU A 231 4.89 19.33 7.01
C LEU A 231 6.06 20.26 7.33
#